data_fe1958c28656772c5d82a24ee61c1573
#
_entry.id   fe1958c28656772c5d82a24ee61c1573
#
_cell.length_a   1.000
_cell.length_b   1.000
_cell.length_c   1.000
_cell.angle_alpha   90.00
_cell.angle_beta   90.00
_cell.angle_gamma   90.00
#
_symmetry.space_group_name_H-M   'P 1'
#
loop_
_entity.id
_entity.type
_entity.pdbx_description
1 polymer ?
#
loop_
_entity_poly.entity_id
_entity_poly.type
_entity_poly.pdbx_seq_one_letter_code
_entity_poly.pdbx_strand_id
1 'polypeptide(L)'
;MSNYKMVKAILFDMDGVLIDSHDVWIDLFNLTLRNFNKEEISEDEFNKNAWAQDIGLVAKKYFKDIPLKDIVDFYFANFMKFKEKIKLIPNVEELLKALKERQIKIVLVSNTYHDLQRKMLESVGLLKYFYFTVGADDVENGKPAPDMIIYACKKLKIEPKETILVGDTIYDKQSAEAAGCGFIGYKLGDVEDLIEIKEKV
;
A
#
# COMPACT_ATOMS: atom_id res chain seq x y z
N MET A 1 18.81 -17.01 13.88
CA MET A 1 18.63 -16.07 15.00
C MET A 1 18.13 -14.78 14.38
N SER A 2 16.93 -14.30 14.76
CA SER A 2 16.30 -13.11 14.20
C SER A 2 17.23 -11.89 14.34
N ASN A 3 17.59 -11.25 13.21
CA ASN A 3 18.42 -10.03 13.20
C ASN A 3 17.66 -8.78 13.68
N TYR A 4 16.37 -8.90 14.03
CA TYR A 4 15.49 -7.78 14.36
C TYR A 4 15.35 -7.60 15.88
N LYS A 5 16.44 -7.23 16.53
CA LYS A 5 16.57 -7.23 18.00
C LYS A 5 15.68 -6.24 18.77
N MET A 6 14.91 -5.33 18.12
CA MET A 6 13.91 -4.44 18.77
C MET A 6 12.96 -3.78 17.75
N VAL A 7 12.12 -4.59 17.08
CA VAL A 7 11.07 -4.02 16.21
C VAL A 7 10.00 -3.39 17.08
N LYS A 8 9.77 -2.08 16.89
CA LYS A 8 8.75 -1.30 17.62
C LYS A 8 7.48 -1.08 16.80
N ALA A 9 7.61 -1.13 15.47
CA ALA A 9 6.47 -0.99 14.56
C ALA A 9 6.68 -1.81 13.30
N ILE A 10 5.57 -2.28 12.74
CA ILE A 10 5.52 -2.86 11.42
C ILE A 10 4.69 -1.94 10.53
N LEU A 11 5.26 -1.61 9.39
CA LEU A 11 4.63 -0.85 8.33
C LEU A 11 4.13 -1.86 7.29
N PHE A 12 2.90 -1.75 6.84
CA PHE A 12 2.34 -2.61 5.81
C PHE A 12 2.03 -1.81 4.56
N ASP A 13 2.36 -2.34 3.40
CA ASP A 13 1.65 -1.98 2.20
C ASP A 13 0.21 -2.53 2.24
N MET A 14 -0.65 -2.02 1.38
CA MET A 14 -2.07 -2.38 1.34
C MET A 14 -2.38 -3.38 0.23
N ASP A 15 -2.17 -2.94 -1.00
CA ASP A 15 -2.59 -3.65 -2.20
C ASP A 15 -1.63 -4.81 -2.48
N GLY A 16 -2.13 -6.03 -2.61
CA GLY A 16 -1.31 -7.23 -2.77
C GLY A 16 -0.75 -7.83 -1.46
N VAL A 17 -0.80 -7.08 -0.34
CA VAL A 17 -0.32 -7.54 0.99
C VAL A 17 -1.46 -7.80 1.97
N LEU A 18 -2.33 -6.82 2.17
CA LEU A 18 -3.46 -6.94 3.11
C LEU A 18 -4.75 -7.31 2.39
N ILE A 19 -4.91 -6.78 1.18
CA ILE A 19 -6.06 -6.99 0.32
C ILE A 19 -5.62 -7.33 -1.10
N ASP A 20 -6.36 -8.21 -1.73
CA ASP A 20 -6.34 -8.42 -3.17
C ASP A 20 -7.33 -7.43 -3.79
N SER A 21 -6.81 -6.39 -4.43
CA SER A 21 -7.53 -5.28 -5.03
C SER A 21 -7.19 -5.06 -6.51
N HIS A 22 -6.40 -5.95 -7.11
CA HIS A 22 -5.93 -5.82 -8.47
C HIS A 22 -7.07 -5.57 -9.47
N ASP A 23 -8.13 -6.41 -9.42
CA ASP A 23 -9.31 -6.29 -10.28
C ASP A 23 -10.07 -4.97 -10.08
N VAL A 24 -10.03 -4.42 -8.87
CA VAL A 24 -10.63 -3.11 -8.58
C VAL A 24 -9.91 -2.02 -9.31
N TRP A 25 -8.58 -2.05 -9.21
CA TRP A 25 -7.75 -0.99 -9.77
C TRP A 25 -7.73 -0.98 -11.30
N ILE A 26 -7.66 -2.14 -11.96
CA ILE A 26 -7.71 -2.19 -13.43
C ILE A 26 -9.08 -1.76 -13.96
N ASP A 27 -10.18 -2.17 -13.32
CA ASP A 27 -11.53 -1.76 -13.72
C ASP A 27 -11.74 -0.25 -13.53
N LEU A 28 -11.29 0.30 -12.40
CA LEU A 28 -11.38 1.72 -12.12
C LEU A 28 -10.51 2.53 -13.08
N PHE A 29 -9.31 2.03 -13.39
CA PHE A 29 -8.40 2.65 -14.35
C PHE A 29 -9.04 2.72 -15.74
N ASN A 30 -9.54 1.61 -16.25
CA ASN A 30 -10.20 1.56 -17.55
C ASN A 30 -11.51 2.37 -17.58
N LEU A 31 -12.27 2.37 -16.49
CA LEU A 31 -13.42 3.28 -16.36
C LEU A 31 -12.99 4.75 -16.45
N THR A 32 -11.85 5.09 -15.85
CA THR A 32 -11.31 6.46 -15.90
C THR A 32 -10.83 6.83 -17.30
N LEU A 33 -10.14 5.93 -18.00
CA LEU A 33 -9.75 6.12 -19.39
C LEU A 33 -10.98 6.42 -20.26
N ARG A 34 -12.02 5.60 -20.16
CA ARG A 34 -13.29 5.81 -20.89
C ARG A 34 -13.92 7.17 -20.59
N ASN A 35 -13.96 7.56 -19.32
CA ASN A 35 -14.55 8.84 -18.90
C ASN A 35 -13.85 10.03 -19.53
N PHE A 36 -12.55 9.95 -19.75
CA PHE A 36 -11.73 11.00 -20.38
C PHE A 36 -11.50 10.77 -21.87
N ASN A 37 -12.34 9.94 -22.54
CA ASN A 37 -12.27 9.62 -23.97
C ASN A 37 -10.89 9.07 -24.39
N LYS A 38 -10.27 8.25 -23.57
CA LYS A 38 -9.03 7.50 -23.84
C LYS A 38 -9.38 6.04 -24.12
N GLU A 39 -8.50 5.34 -24.85
CA GLU A 39 -8.63 3.91 -25.06
C GLU A 39 -8.29 3.13 -23.80
N GLU A 40 -9.04 2.05 -23.56
CA GLU A 40 -8.74 1.12 -22.48
C GLU A 40 -7.43 0.39 -22.76
N ILE A 41 -6.76 -0.04 -21.68
CA ILE A 41 -5.54 -0.82 -21.79
C ILE A 41 -5.77 -2.26 -21.33
N SER A 42 -4.93 -3.17 -21.81
CA SER A 42 -4.94 -4.57 -21.37
C SER A 42 -4.43 -4.70 -19.92
N GLU A 43 -4.72 -5.84 -19.31
CA GLU A 43 -4.19 -6.19 -18.00
C GLU A 43 -2.65 -6.22 -17.98
N ASP A 44 -2.02 -6.77 -19.03
CA ASP A 44 -0.56 -6.78 -19.17
C ASP A 44 0.05 -5.38 -19.20
N GLU A 45 -0.60 -4.47 -19.93
CA GLU A 45 -0.18 -3.06 -19.99
C GLU A 45 -0.38 -2.37 -18.64
N PHE A 46 -1.50 -2.63 -17.95
CA PHE A 46 -1.77 -2.11 -16.63
C PHE A 46 -0.72 -2.59 -15.63
N ASN A 47 -0.45 -3.90 -15.57
CA ASN A 47 0.53 -4.50 -14.67
C ASN A 47 1.93 -3.93 -14.87
N LYS A 48 2.31 -3.68 -16.12
CA LYS A 48 3.64 -3.17 -16.46
C LYS A 48 3.81 -1.70 -16.14
N ASN A 49 2.76 -0.88 -16.25
CA ASN A 49 2.92 0.56 -16.38
C ASN A 49 2.05 1.39 -15.41
N ALA A 50 1.16 0.78 -14.66
CA ALA A 50 0.24 1.49 -13.75
C ALA A 50 0.12 0.84 -12.38
N TRP A 51 0.13 -0.50 -12.29
CA TRP A 51 0.02 -1.21 -11.02
C TRP A 51 1.13 -0.82 -10.04
N ALA A 52 0.75 -0.56 -8.80
CA ALA A 52 1.62 -0.18 -7.66
C ALA A 52 2.44 1.11 -7.87
N GLN A 53 2.25 1.84 -8.98
CA GLN A 53 2.96 3.08 -9.24
C GLN A 53 2.27 4.28 -8.61
N ASP A 54 3.03 5.37 -8.45
CA ASP A 54 2.51 6.67 -8.05
C ASP A 54 1.51 7.21 -9.08
N ILE A 55 0.35 7.66 -8.63
CA ILE A 55 -0.73 8.14 -9.50
C ILE A 55 -0.30 9.34 -10.36
N GLY A 56 0.61 10.19 -9.88
CA GLY A 56 1.13 11.32 -10.64
C GLY A 56 1.99 10.87 -11.83
N LEU A 57 2.76 9.79 -11.69
CA LEU A 57 3.52 9.20 -12.79
C LEU A 57 2.58 8.56 -13.82
N VAL A 58 1.60 7.82 -13.35
CA VAL A 58 0.57 7.19 -14.20
C VAL A 58 -0.23 8.24 -14.95
N ALA A 59 -0.64 9.32 -14.28
CA ALA A 59 -1.36 10.43 -14.91
C ALA A 59 -0.54 11.11 -16.02
N LYS A 60 0.74 11.33 -15.82
CA LYS A 60 1.64 11.89 -16.85
C LYS A 60 1.73 11.00 -18.09
N LYS A 61 1.59 9.69 -17.93
CA LYS A 61 1.67 8.75 -19.05
C LYS A 61 0.35 8.65 -19.83
N TYR A 62 -0.75 8.47 -19.14
CA TYR A 62 -2.05 8.12 -19.74
C TYR A 62 -3.04 9.29 -19.85
N PHE A 63 -2.87 10.33 -19.03
CA PHE A 63 -3.81 11.44 -18.87
C PHE A 63 -3.15 12.81 -19.03
N LYS A 64 -2.20 12.94 -19.97
CA LYS A 64 -1.34 14.14 -20.15
C LYS A 64 -2.10 15.47 -20.13
N ASP A 65 -3.31 15.47 -20.69
CA ASP A 65 -4.12 16.68 -20.88
C ASP A 65 -5.20 16.85 -19.79
N ILE A 66 -5.18 15.97 -18.77
CA ILE A 66 -6.17 15.95 -17.70
C ILE A 66 -5.47 16.37 -16.41
N PRO A 67 -6.00 17.36 -15.67
CA PRO A 67 -5.48 17.71 -14.35
C PRO A 67 -5.50 16.49 -13.40
N LEU A 68 -4.41 16.28 -12.66
CA LEU A 68 -4.31 15.15 -11.71
C LEU A 68 -5.49 15.15 -10.72
N LYS A 69 -5.91 16.33 -10.29
CA LYS A 69 -7.07 16.48 -9.40
C LYS A 69 -8.33 15.83 -9.97
N ASP A 70 -8.61 16.02 -11.25
CA ASP A 70 -9.84 15.50 -11.89
C ASP A 70 -9.81 13.96 -11.97
N ILE A 71 -8.62 13.38 -12.17
CA ILE A 71 -8.41 11.92 -12.14
C ILE A 71 -8.65 11.39 -10.73
N VAL A 72 -8.05 12.02 -9.73
CA VAL A 72 -8.20 11.65 -8.32
C VAL A 72 -9.64 11.78 -7.87
N ASP A 73 -10.32 12.90 -8.18
CA ASP A 73 -11.74 13.10 -7.86
C ASP A 73 -12.61 12.01 -8.50
N PHE A 74 -12.30 11.63 -9.74
CA PHE A 74 -13.02 10.55 -10.42
C PHE A 74 -12.80 9.18 -9.74
N TYR A 75 -11.58 8.89 -9.28
CA TYR A 75 -11.27 7.68 -8.51
C TYR A 75 -12.10 7.66 -7.22
N PHE A 76 -12.08 8.74 -6.43
CA PHE A 76 -12.87 8.84 -5.20
C PHE A 76 -14.38 8.65 -5.42
N ALA A 77 -14.89 9.22 -6.50
CA ALA A 77 -16.32 9.13 -6.82
C ALA A 77 -16.76 7.73 -7.29
N ASN A 78 -15.84 6.96 -7.87
CA ASN A 78 -16.19 5.69 -8.53
C ASN A 78 -15.64 4.43 -7.85
N PHE A 79 -14.62 4.54 -7.00
CA PHE A 79 -13.98 3.40 -6.34
C PHE A 79 -15.00 2.46 -5.66
N MET A 80 -15.95 3.01 -4.91
CA MET A 80 -16.94 2.22 -4.17
C MET A 80 -17.86 1.36 -5.04
N LYS A 81 -17.89 1.59 -6.37
CA LYS A 81 -18.63 0.73 -7.31
C LYS A 81 -18.01 -0.66 -7.42
N PHE A 82 -16.73 -0.78 -7.10
CA PHE A 82 -15.96 -2.02 -7.24
C PHE A 82 -15.60 -2.66 -5.89
N LYS A 83 -16.06 -2.11 -4.76
CA LYS A 83 -15.66 -2.57 -3.41
C LYS A 83 -15.92 -4.07 -3.17
N GLU A 84 -16.94 -4.64 -3.80
CA GLU A 84 -17.27 -6.08 -3.66
C GLU A 84 -16.22 -7.02 -4.28
N LYS A 85 -15.30 -6.46 -5.10
CA LYS A 85 -14.17 -7.21 -5.65
C LYS A 85 -12.96 -7.27 -4.72
N ILE A 86 -12.93 -6.42 -3.66
CA ILE A 86 -11.84 -6.44 -2.68
C ILE A 86 -11.94 -7.71 -1.85
N LYS A 87 -10.85 -8.46 -1.77
CA LYS A 87 -10.74 -9.66 -0.95
C LYS A 87 -9.63 -9.49 0.08
N LEU A 88 -9.81 -10.08 1.25
CA LEU A 88 -8.72 -10.17 2.23
C LEU A 88 -7.67 -11.17 1.76
N ILE A 89 -6.41 -10.83 1.92
CA ILE A 89 -5.33 -11.82 1.81
C ILE A 89 -5.48 -12.83 2.97
N PRO A 90 -5.26 -14.13 2.72
CA PRO A 90 -5.34 -15.16 3.76
C PRO A 90 -4.51 -14.79 5.00
N ASN A 91 -4.99 -15.13 6.19
CA ASN A 91 -4.34 -14.95 7.48
C ASN A 91 -4.03 -13.50 7.92
N VAL A 92 -4.44 -12.49 7.14
CA VAL A 92 -4.16 -11.07 7.45
C VAL A 92 -4.71 -10.66 8.82
N GLU A 93 -5.98 -11.01 9.13
CA GLU A 93 -6.56 -10.63 10.43
C GLU A 93 -5.87 -11.33 11.60
N GLU A 94 -5.50 -12.60 11.44
CA GLU A 94 -4.79 -13.36 12.46
C GLU A 94 -3.42 -12.73 12.75
N LEU A 95 -2.67 -12.37 11.70
CA LEU A 95 -1.40 -11.67 11.84
C LEU A 95 -1.58 -10.33 12.59
N LEU A 96 -2.51 -9.48 12.14
CA LEU A 96 -2.71 -8.14 12.72
C LEU A 96 -3.14 -8.23 14.19
N LYS A 97 -3.97 -9.21 14.56
CA LYS A 97 -4.33 -9.50 15.97
C LYS A 97 -3.11 -9.89 16.80
N ALA A 98 -2.31 -10.83 16.30
CA ALA A 98 -1.12 -11.30 17.00
C ALA A 98 -0.08 -10.19 17.23
N LEU A 99 0.12 -9.31 16.24
CA LEU A 99 1.01 -8.15 16.38
C LEU A 99 0.48 -7.14 17.41
N LYS A 100 -0.81 -6.91 17.43
CA LYS A 100 -1.46 -6.02 18.40
C LYS A 100 -1.35 -6.57 19.82
N GLU A 101 -1.51 -7.88 20.03
CA GLU A 101 -1.32 -8.55 21.34
C GLU A 101 0.11 -8.42 21.84
N ARG A 102 1.09 -8.41 20.94
CA ARG A 102 2.52 -8.14 21.26
C ARG A 102 2.82 -6.64 21.46
N GLN A 103 1.82 -5.77 21.38
CA GLN A 103 1.96 -4.31 21.50
C GLN A 103 2.84 -3.68 20.42
N ILE A 104 3.01 -4.35 19.27
CA ILE A 104 3.71 -3.82 18.12
C ILE A 104 2.78 -2.81 17.42
N LYS A 105 3.28 -1.61 17.16
CA LYS A 105 2.51 -0.59 16.43
C LYS A 105 2.40 -0.99 14.96
N ILE A 106 1.18 -0.93 14.43
CA ILE A 106 0.88 -1.28 13.04
C ILE A 106 0.50 0.00 12.31
N VAL A 107 1.18 0.28 11.21
CA VAL A 107 0.95 1.47 10.38
C VAL A 107 0.78 1.03 8.93
N LEU A 108 -0.14 1.66 8.20
CA LEU A 108 -0.24 1.49 6.76
C LEU A 108 0.62 2.53 6.04
N VAL A 109 1.28 2.10 4.96
CA VAL A 109 2.11 2.94 4.08
C VAL A 109 1.83 2.53 2.63
N SER A 110 1.00 3.27 1.92
CA SER A 110 0.55 2.91 0.57
C SER A 110 0.59 4.11 -0.39
N ASN A 111 0.89 3.86 -1.67
CA ASN A 111 0.80 4.87 -2.74
C ASN A 111 -0.65 5.30 -3.05
N THR A 112 -1.63 4.64 -2.45
CA THR A 112 -3.03 5.07 -2.49
C THR A 112 -3.23 6.31 -1.60
N TYR A 113 -4.06 7.26 -2.02
CA TYR A 113 -4.37 8.47 -1.25
C TYR A 113 -5.05 8.16 0.08
N HIS A 114 -4.73 8.93 1.10
CA HIS A 114 -5.09 8.71 2.50
C HIS A 114 -6.58 8.38 2.71
N ASP A 115 -7.49 9.21 2.20
CA ASP A 115 -8.92 8.99 2.39
C ASP A 115 -9.44 7.74 1.67
N LEU A 116 -8.85 7.40 0.50
CA LEU A 116 -9.27 6.24 -0.26
C LEU A 116 -8.82 4.93 0.42
N GLN A 117 -7.56 4.86 0.85
CA GLN A 117 -7.06 3.70 1.59
C GLN A 117 -7.84 3.45 2.90
N ARG A 118 -8.26 4.52 3.60
CA ARG A 118 -9.09 4.37 4.79
C ARG A 118 -10.45 3.75 4.46
N LYS A 119 -11.13 4.23 3.40
CA LYS A 119 -12.40 3.63 2.93
C LYS A 119 -12.24 2.17 2.53
N MET A 120 -11.11 1.81 1.88
CA MET A 120 -10.80 0.43 1.53
C MET A 120 -10.66 -0.43 2.79
N LEU A 121 -9.82 -0.02 3.74
CA LEU A 121 -9.63 -0.75 5.00
C LEU A 121 -10.92 -0.82 5.85
N GLU A 122 -11.74 0.22 5.85
CA GLU A 122 -13.06 0.21 6.52
C GLU A 122 -13.99 -0.82 5.89
N SER A 123 -14.04 -0.89 4.56
CA SER A 123 -14.93 -1.80 3.83
C SER A 123 -14.66 -3.29 4.12
N VAL A 124 -13.41 -3.61 4.47
CA VAL A 124 -12.98 -4.97 4.82
C VAL A 124 -12.74 -5.17 6.33
N GLY A 125 -13.05 -4.17 7.16
CA GLY A 125 -12.96 -4.26 8.62
C GLY A 125 -11.55 -4.25 9.21
N LEU A 126 -10.53 -3.86 8.44
CA LEU A 126 -9.14 -3.85 8.88
C LEU A 126 -8.68 -2.55 9.54
N LEU A 127 -9.34 -1.40 9.31
CA LEU A 127 -8.88 -0.10 9.80
C LEU A 127 -8.63 -0.07 11.32
N LYS A 128 -9.39 -0.84 12.09
CA LYS A 128 -9.29 -0.96 13.57
C LYS A 128 -7.94 -1.47 14.09
N TYR A 129 -7.12 -2.07 13.24
CA TYR A 129 -5.80 -2.60 13.63
C TYR A 129 -4.69 -1.56 13.50
N PHE A 130 -4.88 -0.54 12.70
CA PHE A 130 -3.84 0.44 12.39
C PHE A 130 -3.82 1.59 13.39
N TYR A 131 -2.61 1.93 13.84
CA TYR A 131 -2.39 3.09 14.71
C TYR A 131 -2.65 4.40 13.96
N PHE A 132 -2.23 4.46 12.70
CA PHE A 132 -2.60 5.44 11.68
C PHE A 132 -2.23 4.91 10.29
N THR A 133 -2.58 5.67 9.26
CA THR A 133 -2.26 5.38 7.87
C THR A 133 -1.48 6.54 7.25
N VAL A 134 -0.64 6.25 6.25
CA VAL A 134 0.13 7.22 5.46
C VAL A 134 -0.13 6.96 3.99
N GLY A 135 -0.64 7.96 3.28
CA GLY A 135 -0.92 7.93 1.85
C GLY A 135 0.11 8.72 1.05
N ALA A 136 0.05 8.61 -0.28
CA ALA A 136 0.90 9.38 -1.17
C ALA A 136 0.70 10.90 -1.02
N ASP A 137 -0.50 11.34 -0.64
CA ASP A 137 -0.85 12.74 -0.42
C ASP A 137 -0.40 13.30 0.94
N ASP A 138 0.15 12.47 1.84
CA ASP A 138 0.76 12.90 3.11
C ASP A 138 2.22 13.33 2.94
N VAL A 139 2.86 13.08 1.78
CA VAL A 139 4.29 13.29 1.52
C VAL A 139 4.54 13.89 0.15
N GLU A 140 5.77 14.32 -0.11
CA GLU A 140 6.16 14.86 -1.40
C GLU A 140 6.33 13.76 -2.46
N ASN A 141 6.94 12.63 -2.06
CA ASN A 141 7.21 11.52 -2.97
C ASN A 141 6.71 10.19 -2.38
N GLY A 142 5.87 9.48 -3.15
CA GLY A 142 5.44 8.12 -2.83
C GLY A 142 6.55 7.08 -3.04
N LYS A 143 6.27 5.81 -2.70
CA LYS A 143 7.21 4.70 -2.97
C LYS A 143 7.57 4.67 -4.47
N PRO A 144 8.84 4.51 -4.83
CA PRO A 144 9.97 3.96 -4.06
C PRO A 144 10.75 4.96 -3.18
N ALA A 145 10.33 6.23 -3.07
CA ALA A 145 10.97 7.16 -2.15
C ALA A 145 10.75 6.76 -0.67
N PRO A 146 11.66 7.13 0.23
CA PRO A 146 11.58 6.78 1.64
C PRO A 146 10.60 7.64 2.46
N ASP A 147 10.00 8.66 1.84
CA ASP A 147 9.31 9.77 2.52
C ASP A 147 8.20 9.29 3.46
N MET A 148 7.37 8.34 3.01
CA MET A 148 6.26 7.81 3.82
C MET A 148 6.77 7.04 5.05
N ILE A 149 7.85 6.25 4.90
CA ILE A 149 8.46 5.51 6.02
C ILE A 149 9.05 6.49 7.02
N ILE A 150 9.79 7.49 6.55
CA ILE A 150 10.38 8.54 7.38
C ILE A 150 9.28 9.34 8.10
N TYR A 151 8.19 9.67 7.40
CA TYR A 151 7.03 10.34 7.98
C TYR A 151 6.39 9.49 9.10
N ALA A 152 6.17 8.20 8.85
CA ALA A 152 5.63 7.27 9.83
C ALA A 152 6.54 7.18 11.07
N CYS A 153 7.85 7.04 10.89
CA CYS A 153 8.83 6.97 11.96
C CYS A 153 8.86 8.25 12.81
N LYS A 154 8.83 9.43 12.19
CA LYS A 154 8.73 10.72 12.89
C LYS A 154 7.47 10.80 13.75
N LYS A 155 6.32 10.39 13.21
CA LYS A 155 5.02 10.38 13.90
C LYS A 155 5.01 9.40 15.09
N LEU A 156 5.70 8.27 14.95
CA LEU A 156 5.89 7.27 16.02
C LEU A 156 6.97 7.64 17.03
N LYS A 157 7.84 8.59 16.73
CA LYS A 157 9.04 8.96 17.50
C LYS A 157 10.01 7.78 17.67
N ILE A 158 10.27 7.06 16.59
CA ILE A 158 11.22 5.94 16.50
C ILE A 158 12.12 6.10 15.28
N GLU A 159 13.25 5.37 15.27
CA GLU A 159 14.16 5.34 14.14
C GLU A 159 13.71 4.33 13.08
N PRO A 160 13.97 4.55 11.77
CA PRO A 160 13.61 3.58 10.72
C PRO A 160 14.16 2.17 10.97
N LYS A 161 15.36 2.02 11.50
CA LYS A 161 15.97 0.72 11.84
C LYS A 161 15.20 -0.09 12.92
N GLU A 162 14.27 0.54 13.61
CA GLU A 162 13.38 -0.08 14.60
C GLU A 162 12.03 -0.49 13.99
N THR A 163 11.90 -0.37 12.65
CA THR A 163 10.70 -0.73 11.88
C THR A 163 11.00 -1.76 10.81
N ILE A 164 9.96 -2.46 10.38
CA ILE A 164 9.99 -3.35 9.22
C ILE A 164 8.85 -2.93 8.29
N LEU A 165 9.13 -2.79 6.99
CA LEU A 165 8.10 -2.69 5.96
C LEU A 165 7.80 -4.10 5.43
N VAL A 166 6.54 -4.45 5.37
CA VAL A 166 6.02 -5.62 4.66
C VAL A 166 5.41 -5.15 3.35
N GLY A 167 5.91 -5.66 2.25
CA GLY A 167 5.47 -5.26 0.90
C GLY A 167 5.62 -6.42 -0.09
N ASP A 168 4.94 -6.33 -1.23
CA ASP A 168 4.94 -7.34 -2.29
C ASP A 168 5.61 -6.84 -3.59
N THR A 169 6.11 -5.59 -3.60
CA THR A 169 6.70 -4.99 -4.79
C THR A 169 8.15 -4.58 -4.61
N ILE A 170 8.84 -4.42 -5.75
CA ILE A 170 10.20 -3.85 -5.76
C ILE A 170 10.22 -2.40 -5.24
N TYR A 171 9.12 -1.65 -5.39
CA TYR A 171 9.01 -0.27 -4.90
C TYR A 171 9.00 -0.21 -3.38
N ASP A 172 8.37 -1.20 -2.72
CA ASP A 172 8.41 -1.34 -1.25
C ASP A 172 9.83 -1.61 -0.77
N LYS A 173 10.50 -2.57 -1.41
CA LYS A 173 11.88 -2.92 -1.08
C LYS A 173 12.80 -1.72 -1.22
N GLN A 174 12.74 -1.00 -2.34
CA GLN A 174 13.56 0.18 -2.57
C GLN A 174 13.27 1.29 -1.56
N SER A 175 11.99 1.51 -1.21
CA SER A 175 11.59 2.50 -0.21
C SER A 175 12.14 2.14 1.19
N ALA A 176 12.08 0.86 1.58
CA ALA A 176 12.64 0.37 2.84
C ALA A 176 14.16 0.54 2.91
N GLU A 177 14.87 0.14 1.84
CA GLU A 177 16.33 0.29 1.72
C GLU A 177 16.75 1.76 1.81
N ALA A 178 16.05 2.65 1.09
CA ALA A 178 16.32 4.08 1.10
C ALA A 178 16.06 4.74 2.46
N ALA A 179 15.06 4.26 3.21
CA ALA A 179 14.76 4.71 4.56
C ALA A 179 15.69 4.15 5.63
N GLY A 180 16.38 3.04 5.36
CA GLY A 180 17.16 2.29 6.34
C GLY A 180 16.29 1.51 7.34
N CYS A 181 15.09 1.06 6.92
CA CYS A 181 14.24 0.17 7.69
C CYS A 181 14.38 -1.29 7.24
N GLY A 182 13.95 -2.25 8.08
CA GLY A 182 13.89 -3.65 7.69
C GLY A 182 12.84 -3.88 6.60
N PHE A 183 13.01 -4.94 5.81
CA PHE A 183 12.04 -5.33 4.78
C PHE A 183 11.71 -6.82 4.89
N ILE A 184 10.43 -7.15 4.73
CA ILE A 184 9.94 -8.52 4.53
C ILE A 184 9.12 -8.53 3.23
N GLY A 185 9.61 -9.25 2.23
CA GLY A 185 8.94 -9.42 0.94
C GLY A 185 7.88 -10.51 1.01
N TYR A 186 6.60 -10.12 1.00
CA TYR A 186 5.49 -11.05 0.84
C TYR A 186 5.43 -11.50 -0.62
N LYS A 187 5.50 -12.82 -0.87
CA LYS A 187 5.61 -13.40 -2.22
C LYS A 187 6.80 -12.87 -3.07
N LEU A 188 7.80 -12.31 -2.39
CA LEU A 188 9.07 -11.88 -2.98
C LEU A 188 10.26 -12.70 -2.46
N GLY A 189 10.01 -13.89 -1.96
CA GLY A 189 11.02 -14.84 -1.51
C GLY A 189 11.34 -14.83 -0.02
N ASP A 190 10.78 -13.92 0.79
CA ASP A 190 10.98 -13.91 2.23
C ASP A 190 9.90 -14.68 2.99
N VAL A 191 8.64 -14.51 2.61
CA VAL A 191 7.47 -15.23 3.14
C VAL A 191 6.43 -15.44 2.02
N GLU A 192 5.79 -16.60 2.03
CA GLU A 192 4.69 -16.93 1.12
C GLU A 192 3.32 -16.83 1.83
N ASP A 193 3.31 -16.90 3.16
CA ASP A 193 2.14 -16.69 3.99
C ASP A 193 2.41 -15.58 5.02
N LEU A 194 1.46 -14.65 5.16
CA LEU A 194 1.56 -13.53 6.11
C LEU A 194 1.75 -14.00 7.56
N ILE A 195 1.24 -15.18 7.91
CA ILE A 195 1.34 -15.70 9.28
C ILE A 195 2.82 -15.96 9.69
N GLU A 196 3.70 -16.24 8.71
CA GLU A 196 5.11 -16.45 8.94
C GLU A 196 5.83 -15.21 9.50
N ILE A 197 5.26 -14.02 9.27
CA ILE A 197 5.81 -12.76 9.78
C ILE A 197 5.88 -12.77 11.31
N LYS A 198 4.94 -13.46 11.98
CA LYS A 198 4.95 -13.58 13.46
C LYS A 198 6.26 -14.20 14.01
N GLU A 199 6.92 -15.02 13.22
CA GLU A 199 8.16 -15.71 13.63
C GLU A 199 9.40 -14.86 13.34
N LYS A 200 9.27 -13.87 12.44
CA LYS A 200 10.39 -13.02 12.01
C LYS A 200 10.54 -11.77 12.89
N VAL A 201 9.52 -11.38 13.67
CA VAL A 201 9.44 -10.13 14.44
C VAL A 201 9.20 -10.35 15.93
#